data_92aaaf02c04ca40716731c832850b853
#
_entry.id   92aaaf02c04ca40716731c832850b853
#
_cell.length_a   1.000
_cell.length_b   1.000
_cell.length_c   1.000
_cell.angle_alpha   90.00
_cell.angle_beta   90.00
_cell.angle_gamma   90.00
#
_symmetry.space_group_name_H-M   'P 1'
#
loop_
_entity.id
_entity.type
_entity.pdbx_description
1 polymer ?
#
loop_
_entity_poly.entity_id
_entity_poly.type
_entity_poly.pdbx_seq_one_letter_code
_entity_poly.pdbx_strand_id
1 'polypeptide(L)'
;MSLQLSMPPTTGNETPYVWQTCLNVEGAPATPYQQHFNPQLLEVLAHPPRVLLDVGCSSGNLGAHIKRIHPGCRTIGIEPNRATAELAAQRLDQVLCGKFEDFNLADEGIAHGGVDTLVMADVLEHMYDPWQVMVKLKPYLEANAQIILSIPNTRHLGLMRNLLDSGMWTYAERGLLDITHIRFFTLKEIVSFLAQTGYRLEFVNHFLDAALVPFYEQNKANPDINIRLGRVTLEKVNPQELAELCTWQFFIRARLA
;
A
#
# COMPACT_ATOMS: atom_id res chain seq x y z
N MET A 1 10.23 -26.85 34.11
CA MET A 1 8.89 -26.22 34.08
C MET A 1 8.39 -26.34 32.65
N SER A 2 7.49 -27.27 32.35
CA SER A 2 6.91 -27.42 31.03
C SER A 2 5.79 -26.39 30.88
N LEU A 3 5.93 -25.45 29.93
CA LEU A 3 4.86 -24.57 29.51
C LEU A 3 3.78 -25.43 28.82
N GLN A 4 2.68 -25.70 29.51
CA GLN A 4 1.48 -26.19 28.87
C GLN A 4 0.80 -25.00 28.18
N LEU A 5 0.97 -24.90 26.84
CA LEU A 5 0.14 -24.04 26.02
C LEU A 5 -1.24 -24.69 25.91
N SER A 6 -2.22 -24.19 26.67
CA SER A 6 -3.62 -24.57 26.47
C SER A 6 -4.13 -23.88 25.20
N MET A 7 -4.51 -24.68 24.20
CA MET A 7 -5.27 -24.18 23.06
C MET A 7 -6.65 -23.68 23.53
N PRO A 8 -7.16 -22.58 22.97
CA PRO A 8 -8.52 -22.17 23.30
C PRO A 8 -9.53 -23.24 22.85
N PRO A 9 -10.64 -23.42 23.60
CA PRO A 9 -11.64 -24.42 23.25
C PRO A 9 -12.29 -24.07 21.91
N THR A 10 -12.40 -25.04 21.02
CA THR A 10 -13.21 -24.97 19.81
C THR A 10 -14.68 -24.97 20.21
N THR A 11 -15.34 -23.81 20.17
CA THR A 11 -16.79 -23.70 20.38
C THR A 11 -17.48 -23.82 19.01
N GLY A 12 -18.38 -24.78 18.87
CA GLY A 12 -19.13 -25.06 17.65
C GLY A 12 -20.15 -23.95 17.33
N ASN A 13 -19.73 -23.03 16.53
CA ASN A 13 -20.35 -22.09 15.60
C ASN A 13 -19.19 -21.23 15.07
N GLU A 14 -18.28 -21.86 14.35
CA GLU A 14 -17.04 -21.24 13.92
C GLU A 14 -17.35 -20.26 12.76
N THR A 15 -17.19 -18.97 13.06
CA THR A 15 -16.85 -18.03 11.95
C THR A 15 -15.61 -18.59 11.27
N PRO A 16 -15.59 -18.74 9.94
CA PRO A 16 -14.43 -19.27 9.23
C PRO A 16 -13.18 -18.44 9.57
N TYR A 17 -12.05 -19.08 9.75
CA TYR A 17 -10.79 -18.39 9.97
C TYR A 17 -10.46 -17.48 8.78
N VAL A 18 -9.82 -16.34 9.03
CA VAL A 18 -9.46 -15.34 8.01
C VAL A 18 -8.70 -15.97 6.82
N TRP A 19 -7.83 -16.94 7.05
CA TRP A 19 -7.11 -17.62 5.98
C TRP A 19 -8.02 -18.44 5.05
N GLN A 20 -9.15 -18.92 5.52
CA GLN A 20 -10.11 -19.69 4.71
C GLN A 20 -10.90 -18.81 3.74
N THR A 21 -11.08 -17.55 4.07
CA THR A 21 -11.94 -16.64 3.31
C THR A 21 -11.17 -15.63 2.46
N CYS A 22 -9.95 -15.27 2.85
CA CYS A 22 -9.24 -14.12 2.29
C CYS A 22 -7.99 -14.46 1.45
N LEU A 23 -7.49 -15.71 1.48
CA LEU A 23 -6.26 -16.05 0.74
C LEU A 23 -6.46 -16.31 -0.76
N ASN A 24 -7.67 -16.58 -1.22
CA ASN A 24 -7.94 -16.83 -2.65
C ASN A 24 -8.36 -15.55 -3.36
N VAL A 25 -7.43 -14.63 -3.57
CA VAL A 25 -7.68 -13.32 -4.17
C VAL A 25 -8.01 -13.41 -5.66
N GLU A 26 -7.36 -14.32 -6.41
CA GLU A 26 -7.50 -14.42 -7.87
C GLU A 26 -8.89 -14.88 -8.31
N GLY A 27 -9.51 -15.78 -7.55
CA GLY A 27 -10.84 -16.32 -7.82
C GLY A 27 -11.98 -15.65 -7.03
N ALA A 28 -11.69 -14.67 -6.19
CA ALA A 28 -12.70 -14.01 -5.39
C ALA A 28 -13.61 -13.12 -6.24
N PRO A 29 -14.93 -13.03 -5.94
CA PRO A 29 -15.79 -12.06 -6.60
C PRO A 29 -15.36 -10.63 -6.23
N ALA A 30 -15.64 -9.67 -7.13
CA ALA A 30 -15.42 -8.26 -6.84
C ALA A 30 -16.20 -7.84 -5.59
N THR A 31 -15.54 -7.18 -4.65
CA THR A 31 -16.15 -6.71 -3.39
C THR A 31 -16.49 -5.23 -3.46
N PRO A 32 -17.42 -4.71 -2.64
CA PRO A 32 -17.68 -3.28 -2.56
C PRO A 32 -16.42 -2.42 -2.22
N TYR A 33 -15.48 -2.98 -1.49
CA TYR A 33 -14.20 -2.33 -1.17
C TYR A 33 -13.41 -1.97 -2.45
N GLN A 34 -13.43 -2.84 -3.44
CA GLN A 34 -12.76 -2.62 -4.74
C GLN A 34 -13.45 -1.56 -5.62
N GLN A 35 -14.55 -0.98 -5.18
CA GLN A 35 -15.28 0.07 -5.91
C GLN A 35 -14.85 1.50 -5.53
N HIS A 36 -13.88 1.66 -4.64
CA HIS A 36 -13.38 2.94 -4.18
C HIS A 36 -11.85 3.04 -4.37
N PHE A 37 -11.33 4.24 -4.32
CA PHE A 37 -9.91 4.53 -4.20
C PHE A 37 -9.70 5.55 -3.08
N ASN A 38 -8.51 5.60 -2.50
CA ASN A 38 -8.21 6.57 -1.46
C ASN A 38 -7.87 7.94 -2.07
N PRO A 39 -8.65 9.01 -1.76
CA PRO A 39 -8.42 10.35 -2.31
C PRO A 39 -7.04 10.92 -2.01
N GLN A 40 -6.36 10.46 -0.95
CA GLN A 40 -4.99 10.89 -0.60
C GLN A 40 -3.99 10.62 -1.75
N LEU A 41 -4.27 9.66 -2.64
CA LEU A 41 -3.46 9.42 -3.84
C LEU A 41 -3.42 10.63 -4.78
N LEU A 42 -4.50 11.41 -4.83
CA LEU A 42 -4.55 12.63 -5.65
C LEU A 42 -3.74 13.77 -5.04
N GLU A 43 -3.64 13.83 -3.72
CA GLU A 43 -2.92 14.88 -3.00
C GLU A 43 -1.41 14.78 -3.17
N VAL A 44 -0.91 13.60 -3.50
CA VAL A 44 0.54 13.38 -3.70
C VAL A 44 0.97 13.53 -5.16
N LEU A 45 0.04 13.72 -6.11
CA LEU A 45 0.39 14.01 -7.50
C LEU A 45 1.13 15.36 -7.60
N ALA A 46 2.22 15.41 -8.37
CA ALA A 46 2.96 16.64 -8.65
C ALA A 46 2.42 17.38 -9.87
N HIS A 47 1.89 16.64 -10.83
CA HIS A 47 1.34 17.15 -12.08
C HIS A 47 0.20 16.27 -12.60
N PRO A 48 -0.67 16.80 -13.47
CA PRO A 48 -1.70 16.00 -14.13
C PRO A 48 -1.09 14.87 -14.95
N PRO A 49 -1.59 13.62 -14.78
CA PRO A 49 -1.13 12.48 -15.59
C PRO A 49 -1.51 12.63 -17.07
N ARG A 50 -0.60 12.24 -17.97
CA ARG A 50 -0.84 12.08 -19.41
C ARG A 50 -0.97 10.62 -19.81
N VAL A 51 -0.11 9.77 -19.26
CA VAL A 51 -0.16 8.30 -19.38
C VAL A 51 0.00 7.72 -17.98
N LEU A 52 -1.10 7.26 -17.45
CA LEU A 52 -1.19 6.60 -16.14
C LEU A 52 -1.06 5.10 -16.32
N LEU A 53 -0.09 4.50 -15.64
CA LEU A 53 -0.01 3.05 -15.42
C LEU A 53 -0.34 2.77 -13.96
N ASP A 54 -1.45 2.07 -13.73
CA ASP A 54 -1.96 1.70 -12.40
C ASP A 54 -1.80 0.19 -12.20
N VAL A 55 -0.77 -0.21 -11.47
CA VAL A 55 -0.50 -1.62 -11.15
C VAL A 55 -1.27 -1.98 -9.88
N GLY A 56 -2.12 -3.00 -9.97
CA GLY A 56 -3.12 -3.30 -8.95
C GLY A 56 -4.29 -2.33 -9.02
N CYS A 57 -4.76 -2.02 -10.23
CA CYS A 57 -5.75 -0.97 -10.48
C CYS A 57 -7.14 -1.28 -9.90
N SER A 58 -7.35 -2.46 -9.33
CA SER A 58 -8.64 -2.92 -8.85
C SER A 58 -9.72 -2.72 -9.93
N SER A 59 -10.89 -2.23 -9.59
CA SER A 59 -11.96 -1.96 -10.56
C SER A 59 -11.79 -0.65 -11.38
N GLY A 60 -10.58 -0.06 -11.39
CA GLY A 60 -10.22 1.09 -12.24
C GLY A 60 -10.77 2.44 -11.78
N ASN A 61 -11.19 2.58 -10.51
CA ASN A 61 -11.83 3.81 -10.05
C ASN A 61 -10.89 5.01 -10.00
N LEU A 62 -9.63 4.83 -9.61
CA LEU A 62 -8.64 5.90 -9.63
C LEU A 62 -8.42 6.41 -11.06
N GLY A 63 -8.12 5.51 -12.00
CA GLY A 63 -7.91 5.87 -13.40
C GLY A 63 -9.14 6.52 -14.03
N ALA A 64 -10.35 6.01 -13.75
CA ALA A 64 -11.61 6.63 -14.19
C ALA A 64 -11.79 8.04 -13.62
N HIS A 65 -11.46 8.27 -12.37
CA HIS A 65 -11.50 9.59 -11.76
C HIS A 65 -10.48 10.55 -12.40
N ILE A 66 -9.24 10.10 -12.60
CA ILE A 66 -8.19 10.88 -13.27
C ILE A 66 -8.62 11.24 -14.70
N LYS A 67 -9.16 10.29 -15.46
CA LYS A 67 -9.67 10.54 -16.81
C LYS A 67 -10.80 11.56 -16.85
N ARG A 68 -11.65 11.57 -15.83
CA ARG A 68 -12.74 12.57 -15.72
C ARG A 68 -12.23 14.00 -15.50
N ILE A 69 -11.17 14.18 -14.68
CA ILE A 69 -10.58 15.48 -14.39
C ILE A 69 -9.48 15.88 -15.40
N HIS A 70 -8.90 14.90 -16.08
CA HIS A 70 -7.90 15.08 -17.14
C HIS A 70 -8.27 14.21 -18.37
N PRO A 71 -9.22 14.66 -19.21
CA PRO A 71 -9.77 13.83 -20.30
C PRO A 71 -8.76 13.38 -21.36
N GLY A 72 -7.59 14.03 -21.42
CA GLY A 72 -6.49 13.63 -22.30
C GLY A 72 -5.57 12.53 -21.73
N CYS A 73 -5.80 12.09 -20.49
CA CYS A 73 -4.98 11.04 -19.86
C CYS A 73 -5.33 9.67 -20.45
N ARG A 74 -4.32 8.97 -20.98
CA ARG A 74 -4.41 7.53 -21.28
C ARG A 74 -4.25 6.75 -19.98
N THR A 75 -5.23 5.88 -19.68
CA THR A 75 -5.26 5.10 -18.44
C THR A 75 -5.06 3.61 -18.73
N ILE A 76 -4.06 3.02 -18.11
CA ILE A 76 -3.69 1.61 -18.28
C ILE A 76 -3.70 0.96 -16.89
N GLY A 77 -4.44 -0.14 -16.74
CA GLY A 77 -4.52 -0.90 -15.49
C GLY A 77 -3.93 -2.30 -15.61
N ILE A 78 -3.36 -2.81 -14.53
CA ILE A 78 -2.99 -4.22 -14.38
C ILE A 78 -3.68 -4.75 -13.14
N GLU A 79 -4.46 -5.84 -13.26
CA GLU A 79 -5.26 -6.39 -12.17
C GLU A 79 -5.32 -7.92 -12.25
N PRO A 80 -4.86 -8.65 -11.21
CA PRO A 80 -4.87 -10.11 -11.23
C PRO A 80 -6.26 -10.74 -11.06
N ASN A 81 -7.17 -10.08 -10.35
CA ASN A 81 -8.53 -10.59 -10.15
C ASN A 81 -9.37 -10.34 -11.40
N ARG A 82 -9.78 -11.43 -12.08
CA ARG A 82 -10.50 -11.37 -13.35
C ARG A 82 -11.82 -10.59 -13.27
N ALA A 83 -12.62 -10.86 -12.24
CA ALA A 83 -13.93 -10.18 -12.10
C ALA A 83 -13.75 -8.67 -11.89
N THR A 84 -12.73 -8.28 -11.17
CA THR A 84 -12.37 -6.87 -10.91
C THR A 84 -11.77 -6.22 -12.15
N ALA A 85 -10.89 -6.92 -12.89
CA ALA A 85 -10.32 -6.47 -14.16
C ALA A 85 -11.38 -6.23 -15.23
N GLU A 86 -12.42 -7.07 -15.30
CA GLU A 86 -13.58 -6.88 -16.21
C GLU A 86 -14.35 -5.59 -15.89
N LEU A 87 -14.44 -5.19 -14.62
CA LEU A 87 -15.01 -3.89 -14.22
C LEU A 87 -14.10 -2.73 -14.62
N ALA A 88 -12.78 -2.89 -14.41
CA ALA A 88 -11.79 -1.89 -14.78
C ALA A 88 -11.79 -1.64 -16.31
N ALA A 89 -11.92 -2.69 -17.13
CA ALA A 89 -11.95 -2.58 -18.59
C ALA A 89 -13.12 -1.75 -19.13
N GLN A 90 -14.18 -1.54 -18.35
CA GLN A 90 -15.28 -0.65 -18.69
C GLN A 90 -14.97 0.84 -18.45
N ARG A 91 -13.86 1.14 -17.79
CA ARG A 91 -13.52 2.48 -17.28
C ARG A 91 -12.18 3.01 -17.81
N LEU A 92 -11.23 2.10 -17.97
CA LEU A 92 -9.87 2.42 -18.39
C LEU A 92 -9.71 2.22 -19.91
N ASP A 93 -8.69 2.82 -20.49
CA ASP A 93 -8.41 2.67 -21.93
C ASP A 93 -7.80 1.31 -22.27
N GLN A 94 -7.09 0.72 -21.30
CA GLN A 94 -6.50 -0.62 -21.44
C GLN A 94 -6.42 -1.29 -20.06
N VAL A 95 -6.71 -2.60 -20.00
CA VAL A 95 -6.54 -3.40 -18.79
C VAL A 95 -5.86 -4.73 -19.14
N LEU A 96 -4.80 -5.05 -18.41
CA LEU A 96 -4.10 -6.32 -18.47
C LEU A 96 -4.57 -7.18 -17.28
N CYS A 97 -5.24 -8.28 -17.57
CA CYS A 97 -5.76 -9.18 -16.53
C CYS A 97 -4.72 -10.24 -16.19
N GLY A 98 -4.01 -10.07 -15.09
CA GLY A 98 -2.94 -10.95 -14.62
C GLY A 98 -2.01 -10.22 -13.64
N LYS A 99 -0.99 -10.92 -13.16
CA LYS A 99 0.07 -10.30 -12.34
C LYS A 99 1.01 -9.50 -13.24
N PHE A 100 1.60 -8.43 -12.71
CA PHE A 100 2.58 -7.63 -13.46
C PHE A 100 3.70 -8.49 -14.07
N GLU A 101 4.14 -9.51 -13.33
CA GLU A 101 5.22 -10.42 -13.73
C GLU A 101 4.89 -11.27 -14.97
N ASP A 102 3.60 -11.43 -15.29
CA ASP A 102 3.13 -12.21 -16.44
C ASP A 102 3.28 -11.46 -17.77
N PHE A 103 3.55 -10.14 -17.73
CA PHE A 103 3.56 -9.28 -18.90
C PHE A 103 4.95 -8.76 -19.26
N ASN A 104 5.21 -8.69 -20.56
CA ASN A 104 6.17 -7.76 -21.13
C ASN A 104 5.37 -6.54 -21.63
N LEU A 105 5.48 -5.42 -20.95
CA LEU A 105 4.66 -4.25 -21.26
C LEU A 105 4.86 -3.70 -22.67
N ALA A 106 6.03 -3.93 -23.29
CA ALA A 106 6.28 -3.54 -24.68
C ALA A 106 5.40 -4.32 -25.67
N ASP A 107 5.18 -5.62 -25.41
CA ASP A 107 4.32 -6.47 -26.22
C ASP A 107 2.84 -6.07 -26.10
N GLU A 108 2.50 -5.43 -24.99
CA GLU A 108 1.16 -4.87 -24.70
C GLU A 108 0.99 -3.41 -25.23
N GLY A 109 1.94 -2.92 -26.02
CA GLY A 109 1.87 -1.59 -26.60
C GLY A 109 2.16 -0.43 -25.65
N ILE A 110 2.83 -0.70 -24.54
CA ILE A 110 3.33 0.32 -23.60
C ILE A 110 4.79 0.61 -23.95
N ALA A 111 5.04 1.75 -24.56
CA ALA A 111 6.37 2.12 -25.04
C ALA A 111 7.36 2.38 -23.91
N HIS A 112 8.64 2.11 -24.15
CA HIS A 112 9.71 2.56 -23.26
C HIS A 112 9.69 4.10 -23.18
N GLY A 113 9.82 4.64 -21.94
CA GLY A 113 9.73 6.07 -21.71
C GLY A 113 8.34 6.67 -22.00
N GLY A 114 7.28 5.84 -22.03
CA GLY A 114 5.93 6.27 -22.41
C GLY A 114 4.98 6.53 -21.24
N VAL A 115 5.40 6.28 -20.00
CA VAL A 115 4.58 6.43 -18.78
C VAL A 115 5.11 7.60 -17.96
N ASP A 116 4.30 8.62 -17.75
CA ASP A 116 4.64 9.77 -16.91
C ASP A 116 4.13 9.65 -15.48
N THR A 117 3.20 8.74 -15.23
CA THR A 117 2.64 8.49 -13.90
C THR A 117 2.45 7.00 -13.66
N LEU A 118 3.19 6.46 -12.70
CA LEU A 118 3.03 5.11 -12.19
C LEU A 118 2.30 5.17 -10.85
N VAL A 119 1.29 4.35 -10.67
CA VAL A 119 0.63 4.15 -9.38
C VAL A 119 0.74 2.69 -8.95
N MET A 120 1.06 2.48 -7.68
CA MET A 120 1.00 1.19 -6.98
C MET A 120 0.43 1.45 -5.58
N ALA A 121 -0.90 1.38 -5.49
CA ALA A 121 -1.63 1.69 -4.26
C ALA A 121 -2.05 0.41 -3.55
N ASP A 122 -1.46 0.15 -2.38
CA ASP A 122 -1.66 -1.08 -1.60
C ASP A 122 -1.33 -2.33 -2.42
N VAL A 123 -0.13 -2.37 -2.99
CA VAL A 123 0.31 -3.42 -3.92
C VAL A 123 1.63 -4.05 -3.51
N LEU A 124 2.63 -3.24 -3.14
CA LEU A 124 3.98 -3.72 -2.87
C LEU A 124 4.05 -4.71 -1.70
N GLU A 125 3.19 -4.54 -0.71
CA GLU A 125 3.06 -5.43 0.45
C GLU A 125 2.52 -6.83 0.10
N HIS A 126 1.85 -6.97 -1.04
CA HIS A 126 1.33 -8.24 -1.55
C HIS A 126 2.28 -8.96 -2.49
N MET A 127 3.33 -8.29 -2.97
CA MET A 127 4.25 -8.85 -3.96
C MET A 127 5.34 -9.72 -3.32
N TYR A 128 5.68 -10.84 -3.97
CA TYR A 128 6.78 -11.68 -3.52
C TYR A 128 8.13 -10.98 -3.68
N ASP A 129 8.39 -10.35 -4.82
CA ASP A 129 9.62 -9.61 -5.13
C ASP A 129 9.29 -8.20 -5.66
N PRO A 130 8.89 -7.25 -4.77
CA PRO A 130 8.61 -5.89 -5.18
C PRO A 130 9.84 -5.15 -5.72
N TRP A 131 11.06 -5.53 -5.32
CA TRP A 131 12.31 -4.94 -5.85
C TRP A 131 12.45 -5.19 -7.35
N GLN A 132 12.28 -6.44 -7.77
CA GLN A 132 12.37 -6.80 -9.18
C GLN A 132 11.29 -6.10 -10.00
N VAL A 133 10.07 -5.99 -9.48
CA VAL A 133 8.96 -5.28 -10.14
C VAL A 133 9.32 -3.82 -10.38
N MET A 134 9.81 -3.12 -9.36
CA MET A 134 10.23 -1.72 -9.50
C MET A 134 11.37 -1.57 -10.53
N VAL A 135 12.35 -2.47 -10.53
CA VAL A 135 13.43 -2.44 -11.53
C VAL A 135 12.92 -2.67 -12.95
N LYS A 136 12.00 -3.63 -13.15
CA LYS A 136 11.39 -3.93 -14.46
C LYS A 136 10.50 -2.80 -14.99
N LEU A 137 9.93 -1.97 -14.13
CA LEU A 137 9.11 -0.82 -14.53
C LEU A 137 9.93 0.34 -15.11
N LYS A 138 11.18 0.50 -14.68
CA LYS A 138 12.02 1.66 -15.06
C LYS A 138 12.12 1.97 -16.53
N PRO A 139 12.32 1.00 -17.42
CA PRO A 139 12.43 1.30 -18.87
C PRO A 139 11.18 1.96 -19.45
N TYR A 140 10.01 1.76 -18.84
CA TYR A 140 8.74 2.29 -19.34
C TYR A 140 8.44 3.70 -18.83
N LEU A 141 9.16 4.15 -17.79
CA LEU A 141 8.95 5.45 -17.17
C LEU A 141 9.68 6.56 -17.93
N GLU A 142 9.03 7.71 -18.04
CA GLU A 142 9.69 8.95 -18.48
C GLU A 142 10.74 9.38 -17.46
N ALA A 143 11.74 10.13 -17.90
CA ALA A 143 12.81 10.61 -17.02
C ALA A 143 12.30 11.44 -15.83
N ASN A 144 11.18 12.14 -16.02
CA ASN A 144 10.50 12.97 -15.01
C ASN A 144 9.21 12.33 -14.49
N ALA A 145 9.00 11.04 -14.71
CA ALA A 145 7.82 10.33 -14.22
C ALA A 145 7.66 10.47 -12.70
N GLN A 146 6.43 10.65 -12.27
CA GLN A 146 6.05 10.54 -10.86
C GLN A 146 5.60 9.12 -10.55
N ILE A 147 6.10 8.59 -9.45
CA ILE A 147 5.75 7.28 -8.92
C ILE A 147 4.97 7.48 -7.63
N ILE A 148 3.71 7.07 -7.65
CA ILE A 148 2.77 7.24 -6.53
C ILE A 148 2.56 5.88 -5.89
N LEU A 149 2.86 5.81 -4.60
CA LEU A 149 2.73 4.58 -3.81
C LEU A 149 1.84 4.84 -2.61
N SER A 150 1.03 3.87 -2.20
CA SER A 150 0.53 3.79 -0.84
C SER A 150 0.99 2.50 -0.19
N ILE A 151 1.45 2.59 1.05
CA ILE A 151 2.08 1.47 1.76
C ILE A 151 1.67 1.51 3.23
N PRO A 152 1.14 0.40 3.81
CA PRO A 152 0.82 0.30 5.23
C PRO A 152 2.05 0.47 6.11
N ASN A 153 1.89 1.10 7.26
CA ASN A 153 2.97 1.33 8.21
C ASN A 153 3.07 0.23 9.26
N THR A 154 4.08 -0.61 9.15
CA THR A 154 4.34 -1.65 10.16
C THR A 154 4.79 -1.09 11.51
N ARG A 155 5.33 0.13 11.56
CA ARG A 155 5.77 0.77 12.80
C ARG A 155 4.65 1.52 13.54
N HIS A 156 3.40 1.24 13.20
CA HIS A 156 2.22 1.84 13.85
C HIS A 156 2.13 1.52 15.35
N LEU A 157 1.82 2.52 16.20
CA LEU A 157 1.79 2.37 17.67
C LEU A 157 0.94 1.21 18.16
N GLY A 158 -0.24 1.03 17.59
CA GLY A 158 -1.15 -0.06 17.97
C GLY A 158 -0.55 -1.43 17.66
N LEU A 159 0.08 -1.56 16.51
CA LEU A 159 0.74 -2.78 16.08
C LEU A 159 1.95 -3.10 16.96
N MET A 160 2.79 -2.10 17.22
CA MET A 160 3.96 -2.24 18.09
C MET A 160 3.57 -2.59 19.52
N ARG A 161 2.50 -1.97 20.06
CA ARG A 161 1.98 -2.31 21.37
C ARG A 161 1.55 -3.78 21.45
N ASN A 162 0.76 -4.25 20.48
CA ASN A 162 0.29 -5.63 20.46
C ASN A 162 1.45 -6.61 20.41
N LEU A 163 2.44 -6.36 19.56
CA LEU A 163 3.63 -7.21 19.45
C LEU A 163 4.47 -7.20 20.73
N LEU A 164 4.81 -6.03 21.26
CA LEU A 164 5.80 -5.88 22.34
C LEU A 164 5.21 -6.16 23.73
N ASP A 165 3.93 -5.84 23.95
CA ASP A 165 3.27 -6.03 25.24
C ASP A 165 2.57 -7.39 25.36
N SER A 166 1.83 -7.78 24.34
CA SER A 166 1.00 -8.98 24.33
C SER A 166 1.61 -10.16 23.57
N GLY A 167 2.68 -9.95 22.79
CA GLY A 167 3.28 -10.96 21.92
C GLY A 167 2.37 -11.39 20.75
N MET A 168 1.44 -10.51 20.35
CA MET A 168 0.42 -10.79 19.36
C MET A 168 0.73 -10.13 18.01
N TRP A 169 0.66 -10.94 16.94
CA TRP A 169 0.70 -10.53 15.54
C TRP A 169 -0.47 -11.19 14.82
N THR A 170 -1.67 -10.63 15.02
CA THR A 170 -2.90 -11.27 14.60
C THR A 170 -3.32 -10.78 13.22
N TYR A 171 -3.28 -11.68 12.24
CA TYR A 171 -3.77 -11.40 10.89
C TYR A 171 -5.27 -11.14 10.88
N ALA A 172 -5.68 -10.24 9.99
CA ALA A 172 -7.06 -9.80 9.80
C ALA A 172 -7.44 -9.86 8.31
N GLU A 173 -8.72 -9.63 8.01
CA GLU A 173 -9.23 -9.57 6.64
C GLU A 173 -8.73 -8.33 5.87
N ARG A 174 -8.32 -7.31 6.58
CA ARG A 174 -7.88 -6.01 6.03
C ARG A 174 -7.05 -5.22 7.04
N GLY A 175 -6.41 -4.18 6.57
CA GLY A 175 -5.66 -3.24 7.39
C GLY A 175 -4.17 -3.59 7.48
N LEU A 176 -3.48 -3.12 8.52
CA LEU A 176 -2.02 -3.26 8.64
C LEU A 176 -1.54 -4.71 8.63
N LEU A 177 -2.32 -5.62 9.20
CA LEU A 177 -2.06 -7.06 9.22
C LEU A 177 -3.06 -7.82 8.35
N ASP A 178 -3.42 -7.27 7.19
CA ASP A 178 -4.14 -8.04 6.19
C ASP A 178 -3.41 -9.37 5.93
N ILE A 179 -4.14 -10.47 5.93
CA ILE A 179 -3.54 -11.81 5.81
C ILE A 179 -2.84 -12.03 4.47
N THR A 180 -3.13 -11.23 3.49
CA THR A 180 -2.49 -11.26 2.17
C THR A 180 -1.21 -10.44 2.10
N HIS A 181 -0.86 -9.67 3.15
CA HIS A 181 0.41 -8.96 3.25
C HIS A 181 1.55 -9.94 3.52
N ILE A 182 2.53 -9.97 2.64
CA ILE A 182 3.73 -10.81 2.75
C ILE A 182 5.01 -9.98 2.88
N ARG A 183 4.91 -8.66 2.70
CA ARG A 183 5.98 -7.68 2.96
C ARG A 183 5.48 -6.63 3.93
N PHE A 184 6.37 -6.22 4.83
CA PHE A 184 6.07 -5.28 5.90
C PHE A 184 7.09 -4.14 5.85
N PHE A 185 6.59 -2.90 5.73
CA PHE A 185 7.44 -1.74 5.54
C PHE A 185 7.33 -0.75 6.69
N THR A 186 8.46 -0.18 7.09
CA THR A 186 8.56 1.08 7.83
C THR A 186 8.94 2.19 6.86
N LEU A 187 8.83 3.45 7.26
CA LEU A 187 9.24 4.56 6.39
C LEU A 187 10.73 4.46 5.99
N LYS A 188 11.59 4.05 6.91
CA LYS A 188 13.02 3.86 6.61
C LYS A 188 13.28 2.76 5.59
N GLU A 189 12.53 1.64 5.71
CA GLU A 189 12.62 0.56 4.73
C GLU A 189 12.08 0.98 3.36
N ILE A 190 11.03 1.81 3.31
CA ILE A 190 10.54 2.36 2.04
C ILE A 190 11.61 3.22 1.36
N VAL A 191 12.27 4.11 2.11
CA VAL A 191 13.37 4.93 1.57
C VAL A 191 14.52 4.06 1.07
N SER A 192 14.90 3.04 1.84
CA SER A 192 15.94 2.07 1.45
C SER A 192 15.55 1.27 0.20
N PHE A 193 14.31 0.78 0.16
CA PHE A 193 13.73 0.06 -0.97
C PHE A 193 13.75 0.88 -2.27
N LEU A 194 13.32 2.14 -2.20
CA LEU A 194 13.36 3.07 -3.32
C LEU A 194 14.79 3.27 -3.81
N ALA A 195 15.74 3.54 -2.90
CA ALA A 195 17.14 3.73 -3.27
C ALA A 195 17.76 2.48 -3.92
N GLN A 196 17.51 1.29 -3.37
CA GLN A 196 17.98 0.01 -3.92
C GLN A 196 17.44 -0.27 -5.32
N THR A 197 16.25 0.20 -5.63
CA THR A 197 15.60 0.00 -6.93
C THR A 197 15.83 1.15 -7.90
N GLY A 198 16.63 2.17 -7.52
CA GLY A 198 17.02 3.30 -8.36
C GLY A 198 15.93 4.37 -8.47
N TYR A 199 15.20 4.53 -7.39
CA TYR A 199 14.26 5.62 -7.19
C TYR A 199 14.67 6.45 -5.98
N ARG A 200 14.10 7.65 -5.84
CA ARG A 200 14.28 8.50 -4.66
C ARG A 200 12.94 9.01 -4.16
N LEU A 201 12.80 9.03 -2.85
CA LEU A 201 11.67 9.67 -2.20
C LEU A 201 11.68 11.18 -2.48
N GLU A 202 10.54 11.73 -2.87
CA GLU A 202 10.36 13.16 -3.11
C GLU A 202 9.41 13.79 -2.11
N PHE A 203 8.33 13.08 -1.78
CA PHE A 203 7.31 13.55 -0.87
C PHE A 203 6.66 12.37 -0.14
N VAL A 204 6.30 12.56 1.13
CA VAL A 204 5.51 11.62 1.92
C VAL A 204 4.38 12.35 2.64
N ASN A 205 3.17 11.86 2.50
CA ASN A 205 2.02 12.24 3.29
C ASN A 205 1.73 11.13 4.31
N HIS A 206 1.58 11.53 5.56
CA HIS A 206 1.29 10.68 6.70
C HIS A 206 -0.23 10.60 6.90
N PHE A 207 -0.86 9.53 6.46
CA PHE A 207 -2.27 9.30 6.76
C PHE A 207 -2.40 8.73 8.19
N LEU A 208 -2.71 9.61 9.13
CA LEU A 208 -2.77 9.27 10.55
C LEU A 208 -3.94 8.33 10.85
N ASP A 209 -3.73 7.40 11.78
CA ASP A 209 -4.83 6.64 12.38
C ASP A 209 -5.78 7.59 13.12
N ALA A 210 -7.06 7.56 12.75
CA ALA A 210 -8.09 8.41 13.36
C ALA A 210 -8.13 8.27 14.89
N ALA A 211 -7.86 7.09 15.44
CA ALA A 211 -7.81 6.86 16.88
C ALA A 211 -6.60 7.53 17.55
N LEU A 212 -5.52 7.78 16.80
CA LEU A 212 -4.29 8.39 17.30
C LEU A 212 -4.19 9.89 17.01
N VAL A 213 -5.08 10.46 16.19
CA VAL A 213 -5.06 11.90 15.87
C VAL A 213 -5.10 12.77 17.13
N PRO A 214 -5.96 12.55 18.14
CA PRO A 214 -5.96 13.38 19.35
C PRO A 214 -4.63 13.32 20.11
N PHE A 215 -4.02 12.14 20.20
CA PHE A 215 -2.72 11.94 20.83
C PHE A 215 -1.60 12.66 20.07
N TYR A 216 -1.60 12.55 18.73
CA TYR A 216 -0.65 13.23 17.87
C TYR A 216 -0.76 14.76 18.02
N GLU A 217 -1.96 15.32 17.90
CA GLU A 217 -2.22 16.76 17.99
C GLU A 217 -1.77 17.35 19.33
N GLN A 218 -1.98 16.62 20.43
CA GLN A 218 -1.55 17.04 21.76
C GLN A 218 -0.02 17.07 21.92
N ASN A 219 0.72 16.24 21.19
CA ASN A 219 2.13 16.01 21.44
C ASN A 219 3.06 16.47 20.31
N LYS A 220 2.55 16.78 19.11
CA LYS A 220 3.36 17.09 17.91
C LYS A 220 4.31 18.28 18.04
N ALA A 221 4.07 19.18 19.01
CA ALA A 221 4.92 20.34 19.26
C ALA A 221 6.00 20.07 20.32
N ASN A 222 5.94 18.94 21.03
CA ASN A 222 6.92 18.60 22.05
C ASN A 222 8.22 18.12 21.37
N PRO A 223 9.40 18.62 21.81
CA PRO A 223 10.67 18.27 21.18
C PRO A 223 11.04 16.79 21.34
N ASP A 224 10.66 16.20 22.46
CA ASP A 224 10.71 14.76 22.72
C ASP A 224 9.66 14.37 23.75
N ILE A 225 9.16 13.12 23.63
CA ILE A 225 8.22 12.53 24.58
C ILE A 225 8.59 11.08 24.85
N ASN A 226 8.13 10.55 25.99
CA ASN A 226 8.21 9.13 26.29
C ASN A 226 6.83 8.49 26.09
N ILE A 227 6.76 7.44 25.28
CA ILE A 227 5.51 6.73 24.98
C ILE A 227 5.55 5.35 25.61
N ARG A 228 4.64 5.08 26.53
CA ARG A 228 4.51 3.77 27.18
C ARG A 228 3.57 2.85 26.39
N LEU A 229 4.10 1.72 25.94
CA LEU A 229 3.39 0.66 25.24
C LEU A 229 3.29 -0.58 26.16
N GLY A 230 2.37 -0.55 27.12
CA GLY A 230 2.28 -1.60 28.14
C GLY A 230 3.56 -1.69 28.99
N ARG A 231 4.33 -2.78 28.82
CA ARG A 231 5.59 -3.02 29.54
C ARG A 231 6.82 -2.35 28.92
N VAL A 232 6.70 -1.83 27.70
CA VAL A 232 7.79 -1.20 26.96
C VAL A 232 7.59 0.31 26.90
N THR A 233 8.67 1.06 26.99
CA THR A 233 8.65 2.52 26.82
C THR A 233 9.56 2.89 25.64
N LEU A 234 9.03 3.67 24.72
CA LEU A 234 9.83 4.38 23.70
C LEU A 234 10.24 5.72 24.32
N GLU A 235 11.54 5.94 24.43
CA GLU A 235 12.06 7.16 25.02
C GLU A 235 12.51 8.16 23.96
N LYS A 236 12.38 9.47 24.26
CA LYS A 236 12.85 10.56 23.43
C LYS A 236 12.32 10.52 21.99
N VAL A 237 11.05 10.17 21.85
CA VAL A 237 10.36 10.20 20.56
C VAL A 237 10.21 11.64 20.11
N ASN A 238 10.85 12.00 19.01
CA ASN A 238 10.78 13.34 18.42
C ASN A 238 9.50 13.52 17.57
N PRO A 239 9.14 14.75 17.12
CA PRO A 239 7.93 15.01 16.37
C PRO A 239 7.81 14.22 15.06
N GLN A 240 8.90 14.00 14.34
CA GLN A 240 8.90 13.23 13.09
C GLN A 240 8.64 11.75 13.36
N GLU A 241 9.28 11.20 14.37
CA GLU A 241 9.05 9.83 14.81
C GLU A 241 7.63 9.63 15.37
N LEU A 242 7.09 10.62 16.09
CA LEU A 242 5.71 10.60 16.55
C LEU A 242 4.72 10.56 15.38
N ALA A 243 4.95 11.37 14.35
CA ALA A 243 4.14 11.35 13.13
C ALA A 243 4.16 9.96 12.49
N GLU A 244 5.35 9.36 12.31
CA GLU A 244 5.49 8.00 11.78
C GLU A 244 4.72 6.98 12.63
N LEU A 245 4.90 7.00 13.95
CA LEU A 245 4.25 6.07 14.88
C LEU A 245 2.71 6.18 14.89
N CYS A 246 2.17 7.37 14.62
CA CYS A 246 0.73 7.59 14.51
C CYS A 246 0.17 7.38 13.10
N THR A 247 1.03 7.15 12.11
CA THR A 247 0.65 6.93 10.72
C THR A 247 0.11 5.53 10.52
N TRP A 248 -1.09 5.42 9.94
CA TRP A 248 -1.67 4.17 9.47
C TRP A 248 -1.04 3.73 8.14
N GLN A 249 -0.92 4.67 7.21
CA GLN A 249 -0.48 4.43 5.84
C GLN A 249 0.31 5.62 5.32
N PHE A 250 1.36 5.35 4.56
CA PHE A 250 2.13 6.36 3.85
C PHE A 250 1.61 6.51 2.43
N PHE A 251 1.37 7.76 2.01
CA PHE A 251 1.16 8.11 0.61
C PHE A 251 2.41 8.83 0.12
N ILE A 252 3.01 8.28 -0.91
CA ILE A 252 4.38 8.60 -1.30
C ILE A 252 4.40 9.05 -2.76
N ARG A 253 5.16 10.11 -3.03
CA ARG A 253 5.67 10.39 -4.35
C ARG A 253 7.17 10.16 -4.40
N ALA A 254 7.58 9.36 -5.38
CA ALA A 254 8.96 9.11 -5.72
C ALA A 254 9.22 9.49 -7.18
N ARG A 255 10.49 9.49 -7.58
CA ARG A 255 10.93 9.64 -8.98
C ARG A 255 12.18 8.80 -9.23
N LEU A 256 12.57 8.67 -10.47
CA LEU A 256 13.85 8.08 -10.84
C LEU A 256 15.02 8.86 -10.20
N ALA A 257 16.03 8.13 -9.69
CA ALA A 257 17.19 8.69 -9.01
C ALA A 257 18.20 9.29 -10.00
#